data_74b088f174ba2af13e0618cf6b9e2d4d
#
_entry.id   74b088f174ba2af13e0618cf6b9e2d4d
#
_cell.length_a   1.000
_cell.length_b   1.000
_cell.length_c   1.000
_cell.angle_alpha   90.00
_cell.angle_beta   90.00
_cell.angle_gamma   90.00
#
_symmetry.space_group_name_H-M   'P 1'
#
loop_
_entity.id
_entity.type
_entity.pdbx_description
1 polymer ?
#
loop_
_entity_poly.entity_id
_entity_poly.type
_entity_poly.pdbx_seq_one_letter_code
_entity_poly.pdbx_strand_id
1 'polypeptide(L)'
;MMKIVFYSMPCIPGWRDWMRTAGIDVGSLTAKAVVMDDGRIGASSLMPAGPDPARSADSVIRRCLKDGGIPAAPVQCCCGTGYGRLTIPFADLNMSEISCHGMGAFWSNGEIRTIVDIGGQDCKVVAINDEGMVTDFVMNDKCAAGTGRSLEILARTLGVPLEELGELALKSRRPA
;
A
#
# COMPACT_ATOMS: atom_id res chain seq x y z
N MET A 1 6.99 -3.73 3.88
CA MET A 1 6.52 -2.43 4.37
C MET A 1 5.06 -2.29 3.97
N MET A 2 4.15 -2.11 4.91
CA MET A 2 2.71 -2.10 4.66
C MET A 2 2.30 -0.71 4.15
N LYS A 3 1.79 -0.64 2.92
CA LYS A 3 1.28 0.59 2.32
C LYS A 3 -0.12 0.84 2.89
N ILE A 4 -0.25 1.85 3.72
CA ILE A 4 -1.52 2.21 4.34
C ILE A 4 -2.14 3.35 3.54
N VAL A 5 -3.38 3.14 3.12
CA VAL A 5 -4.13 4.08 2.29
C VAL A 5 -5.15 4.78 3.15
N PHE A 6 -4.97 6.08 3.37
CA PHE A 6 -5.99 6.91 4.01
C PHE A 6 -6.24 8.18 3.22
N TYR A 7 -7.49 8.49 3.07
CA TYR A 7 -7.94 9.78 2.63
C TYR A 7 -8.80 10.36 3.75
N SER A 8 -8.36 11.48 4.33
CA SER A 8 -9.27 12.28 5.13
C SER A 8 -10.24 12.94 4.17
N MET A 9 -11.41 12.34 3.96
CA MET A 9 -12.50 13.08 3.37
C MET A 9 -12.75 14.32 4.25
N PRO A 10 -12.92 15.51 3.67
CA PRO A 10 -13.43 16.64 4.42
C PRO A 10 -14.71 16.16 5.10
N CYS A 11 -14.78 16.34 6.42
CA CYS A 11 -15.94 15.97 7.22
C CYS A 11 -17.21 16.44 6.53
N ILE A 12 -18.00 15.53 6.01
CA ILE A 12 -19.36 15.85 5.60
C ILE A 12 -20.08 16.23 6.88
N PRO A 13 -20.62 17.46 7.00
CA PRO A 13 -21.32 17.89 8.21
C PRO A 13 -22.45 16.91 8.53
N GLY A 14 -22.39 16.23 9.67
CA GLY A 14 -23.38 15.25 10.10
C GLY A 14 -22.91 13.80 10.25
N TRP A 15 -21.68 13.46 9.87
CA TRP A 15 -21.11 12.12 10.08
C TRP A 15 -20.46 12.05 11.46
N ARG A 16 -21.11 11.37 12.38
CA ARG A 16 -20.64 11.17 13.77
C ARG A 16 -19.84 9.88 13.90
N ASP A 17 -18.72 10.01 14.52
CA ASP A 17 -17.92 9.22 15.50
C ASP A 17 -17.84 7.67 15.44
N TRP A 18 -18.37 6.96 14.45
CA TRP A 18 -18.27 5.50 14.34
C TRP A 18 -18.19 5.08 12.86
N MET A 19 -17.08 5.42 12.21
CA MET A 19 -16.95 5.08 10.79
C MET A 19 -15.89 4.01 10.59
N ARG A 20 -16.33 2.83 10.17
CA ARG A 20 -15.44 1.79 9.68
C ARG A 20 -15.18 1.99 8.20
N THR A 21 -13.91 2.17 7.83
CA THR A 21 -13.48 2.32 6.44
C THR A 21 -12.49 1.23 6.05
N ALA A 22 -12.38 0.93 4.76
CA ALA A 22 -11.38 0.02 4.24
C ALA A 22 -10.58 0.68 3.11
N GLY A 23 -9.28 0.36 3.08
CA GLY A 23 -8.40 0.65 1.95
C GLY A 23 -7.90 -0.66 1.35
N ILE A 24 -7.98 -0.78 0.02
CA ILE A 24 -7.50 -1.95 -0.71
C ILE A 24 -6.53 -1.52 -1.80
N ASP A 25 -5.29 -1.99 -1.69
CA ASP A 25 -4.27 -1.82 -2.71
C ASP A 25 -4.06 -3.14 -3.46
N VAL A 26 -4.47 -3.17 -4.71
CA VAL A 26 -4.15 -4.28 -5.62
C VAL A 26 -3.00 -3.86 -6.51
N GLY A 27 -1.79 -4.14 -6.05
CA GLY A 27 -0.56 -3.87 -6.80
C GLY A 27 -0.20 -4.99 -7.78
N SER A 28 0.95 -4.85 -8.44
CA SER A 28 1.45 -5.80 -9.44
C SER A 28 1.89 -7.15 -8.85
N LEU A 29 2.40 -7.19 -7.62
CA LEU A 29 2.89 -8.41 -6.96
C LEU A 29 2.09 -8.77 -5.71
N THR A 30 1.49 -7.82 -5.04
CA THR A 30 0.80 -8.04 -3.77
C THR A 30 -0.52 -7.29 -3.71
N ALA A 31 -1.50 -7.89 -3.03
CA ALA A 31 -2.73 -7.26 -2.61
C ALA A 31 -2.69 -7.00 -1.09
N LYS A 32 -3.15 -5.82 -0.66
CA LYS A 32 -3.19 -5.43 0.74
C LYS A 32 -4.56 -4.87 1.07
N ALA A 33 -4.99 -5.08 2.30
CA ALA A 33 -6.19 -4.46 2.85
C ALA A 33 -5.89 -3.92 4.24
N VAL A 34 -6.50 -2.79 4.55
CA VAL A 34 -6.51 -2.20 5.89
C VAL A 34 -7.95 -1.84 6.22
N VAL A 35 -8.38 -2.19 7.41
CA VAL A 35 -9.66 -1.74 7.97
C VAL A 35 -9.36 -0.79 9.11
N MET A 36 -10.01 0.36 9.09
CA MET A 36 -9.92 1.36 10.14
C MET A 36 -11.25 1.53 10.85
N ASP A 37 -11.16 1.65 12.16
CA ASP A 37 -12.25 2.05 13.04
C ASP A 37 -11.85 3.38 13.70
N ASP A 38 -12.63 4.42 13.51
CA ASP A 38 -12.44 5.76 14.15
C ASP A 38 -11.00 6.31 14.00
N GLY A 39 -10.45 6.22 12.80
CA GLY A 39 -9.10 6.71 12.51
C GLY A 39 -7.96 5.84 13.03
N ARG A 40 -8.25 4.65 13.59
CA ARG A 40 -7.25 3.69 14.05
C ARG A 40 -7.25 2.44 13.19
N ILE A 41 -6.08 1.83 13.00
CA ILE A 41 -5.99 0.55 12.29
C ILE A 41 -6.60 -0.53 13.18
N GLY A 42 -7.75 -1.09 12.76
CA GLY A 42 -8.39 -2.23 13.39
C GLY A 42 -7.80 -3.56 12.91
N ALA A 43 -7.53 -3.67 11.60
CA ALA A 43 -6.91 -4.85 11.00
C ALA A 43 -6.16 -4.51 9.73
N SER A 44 -5.22 -5.38 9.37
CA SER A 44 -4.51 -5.31 8.09
C SER A 44 -4.14 -6.70 7.58
N SER A 45 -4.06 -6.85 6.26
CA SER A 45 -3.64 -8.10 5.63
C SER A 45 -2.85 -7.82 4.35
N LEU A 46 -1.91 -8.72 4.06
CA LEU A 46 -1.09 -8.70 2.86
C LEU A 46 -1.01 -10.11 2.29
N MET A 47 -1.15 -10.24 0.97
CA MET A 47 -1.02 -11.52 0.28
C MET A 47 -0.45 -11.31 -1.13
N PRO A 48 0.11 -12.33 -1.79
CA PRO A 48 0.44 -12.26 -3.21
C PRO A 48 -0.79 -11.90 -4.05
N ALA A 49 -0.64 -11.02 -5.03
CA ALA A 49 -1.68 -10.74 -6.00
C ALA A 49 -1.79 -11.90 -7.00
N GLY A 50 -3.03 -12.33 -7.26
CA GLY A 50 -3.32 -13.29 -8.32
C GLY A 50 -3.47 -12.61 -9.69
N PRO A 51 -3.71 -13.39 -10.75
CA PRO A 51 -3.90 -12.87 -12.10
C PRO A 51 -5.21 -12.06 -12.27
N ASP A 52 -6.16 -12.23 -11.36
CA ASP A 52 -7.43 -11.52 -11.33
C ASP A 52 -7.42 -10.51 -10.17
N PRO A 53 -7.37 -9.20 -10.48
CA PRO A 53 -7.34 -8.16 -9.45
C PRO A 53 -8.61 -8.09 -8.59
N ALA A 54 -9.79 -8.36 -9.18
CA ALA A 54 -11.05 -8.34 -8.44
C ALA A 54 -11.10 -9.47 -7.40
N ARG A 55 -10.64 -10.66 -7.77
CA ARG A 55 -10.49 -11.79 -6.84
C ARG A 55 -9.45 -11.52 -5.76
N SER A 56 -8.34 -10.89 -6.13
CA SER A 56 -7.28 -10.53 -5.17
C SER A 56 -7.80 -9.54 -4.12
N ALA A 57 -8.59 -8.54 -4.56
CA ALA A 57 -9.24 -7.58 -3.67
C ALA A 57 -10.22 -8.27 -2.70
N ASP A 58 -11.13 -9.12 -3.21
CA ASP A 58 -12.08 -9.85 -2.38
C ASP A 58 -11.37 -10.77 -1.37
N SER A 59 -10.35 -11.48 -1.80
CA SER A 59 -9.60 -12.40 -0.94
C SER A 59 -8.86 -11.68 0.18
N VAL A 60 -8.19 -10.56 -0.12
CA VAL A 60 -7.40 -9.83 0.87
C VAL A 60 -8.28 -9.13 1.91
N ILE A 61 -9.44 -8.57 1.51
CA ILE A 61 -10.35 -7.94 2.49
C ILE A 61 -11.02 -8.97 3.38
N ARG A 62 -11.47 -10.11 2.84
CA ARG A 62 -12.02 -11.20 3.65
C ARG A 62 -11.01 -11.74 4.66
N ARG A 63 -9.76 -11.91 4.23
CA ARG A 63 -8.68 -12.30 5.11
C ARG A 63 -8.44 -11.26 6.20
N CYS A 64 -8.38 -9.98 5.84
CA CYS A 64 -8.19 -8.88 6.78
C CYS A 64 -9.28 -8.86 7.87
N LEU A 65 -10.54 -8.97 7.49
CA LEU A 65 -11.68 -9.01 8.42
C LEU A 65 -11.61 -10.24 9.33
N LYS A 66 -11.30 -11.41 8.76
CA LYS A 66 -11.20 -12.67 9.51
C LYS A 66 -10.06 -12.63 10.52
N ASP A 67 -8.87 -12.27 10.09
CA ASP A 67 -7.66 -12.27 10.92
C ASP A 67 -7.73 -11.21 12.02
N GLY A 68 -8.40 -10.08 11.76
CA GLY A 68 -8.67 -9.03 12.73
C GLY A 68 -9.82 -9.33 13.69
N GLY A 69 -10.53 -10.46 13.53
CA GLY A 69 -11.73 -10.76 14.32
C GLY A 69 -12.85 -9.74 14.14
N ILE A 70 -12.79 -8.98 13.04
CA ILE A 70 -13.77 -7.93 12.74
C ILE A 70 -15.01 -8.60 12.14
N PRO A 71 -16.20 -8.46 12.76
CA PRO A 71 -17.42 -8.97 12.15
C PRO A 71 -17.57 -8.39 10.75
N ALA A 72 -18.18 -9.16 9.84
CA ALA A 72 -18.56 -8.69 8.50
C ALA A 72 -19.63 -7.56 8.55
N ALA A 73 -19.61 -6.75 9.61
CA ALA A 73 -20.43 -5.56 9.77
C ALA A 73 -20.04 -4.53 8.69
N PRO A 74 -20.95 -3.68 8.24
CA PRO A 74 -20.74 -2.87 7.07
C PRO A 74 -19.50 -1.99 7.20
N VAL A 75 -18.55 -2.17 6.29
CA VAL A 75 -17.57 -1.15 5.95
C VAL A 75 -18.37 -0.05 5.25
N GLN A 76 -18.38 1.16 5.82
CA GLN A 76 -19.20 2.27 5.30
C GLN A 76 -18.60 2.92 4.06
N CYS A 77 -17.27 2.83 3.89
CA CYS A 77 -16.58 3.34 2.71
C CYS A 77 -15.35 2.50 2.41
N CYS A 78 -15.19 2.12 1.16
CA CYS A 78 -14.04 1.36 0.66
C CYS A 78 -13.31 2.16 -0.43
N CYS A 79 -12.02 2.41 -0.23
CA CYS A 79 -11.15 3.04 -1.21
C CYS A 79 -10.26 1.99 -1.89
N GLY A 80 -10.34 1.90 -3.21
CA GLY A 80 -9.47 1.08 -4.05
C GLY A 80 -8.25 1.87 -4.55
N THR A 81 -7.07 1.22 -4.56
CA THR A 81 -5.84 1.79 -5.11
C THR A 81 -4.96 0.72 -5.76
N GLY A 82 -3.82 1.12 -6.31
CA GLY A 82 -2.90 0.26 -7.04
C GLY A 82 -3.28 0.07 -8.51
N TYR A 83 -2.55 -0.79 -9.19
CA TYR A 83 -2.81 -1.10 -10.62
C TYR A 83 -4.21 -1.65 -10.87
N GLY A 84 -4.71 -2.49 -9.96
CA GLY A 84 -6.02 -3.13 -10.07
C GLY A 84 -7.20 -2.29 -9.56
N ARG A 85 -6.98 -1.04 -9.14
CA ARG A 85 -8.02 -0.23 -8.45
C ARG A 85 -9.34 -0.13 -9.17
N LEU A 86 -9.31 -0.01 -10.50
CA LEU A 86 -10.52 0.16 -11.32
C LEU A 86 -11.34 -1.13 -11.48
N THR A 87 -10.81 -2.26 -11.08
CA THR A 87 -11.48 -3.57 -11.18
C THR A 87 -12.00 -4.08 -9.84
N ILE A 88 -11.89 -3.28 -8.76
CA ILE A 88 -12.43 -3.64 -7.44
C ILE A 88 -13.92 -3.34 -7.41
N PRO A 89 -14.81 -4.35 -7.47
CA PRO A 89 -16.23 -4.13 -7.74
C PRO A 89 -17.02 -3.50 -6.58
N PHE A 90 -16.44 -3.49 -5.39
CA PHE A 90 -17.04 -2.97 -4.16
C PHE A 90 -16.32 -1.75 -3.61
N ALA A 91 -15.42 -1.13 -4.38
CA ALA A 91 -14.79 0.13 -4.00
C ALA A 91 -15.75 1.29 -4.30
N ASP A 92 -16.04 2.09 -3.27
CA ASP A 92 -16.82 3.32 -3.41
C ASP A 92 -16.01 4.44 -4.05
N LEU A 93 -14.69 4.42 -3.82
CA LEU A 93 -13.73 5.41 -4.32
C LEU A 93 -12.52 4.72 -4.93
N ASN A 94 -11.94 5.35 -5.94
CA ASN A 94 -10.68 4.92 -6.53
C ASN A 94 -9.67 6.07 -6.52
N MET A 95 -8.51 5.82 -5.93
CA MET A 95 -7.44 6.81 -5.81
C MET A 95 -6.12 6.28 -6.36
N SER A 96 -5.25 7.20 -6.77
CA SER A 96 -3.90 6.81 -7.18
C SER A 96 -3.09 6.31 -5.98
N GLU A 97 -2.24 5.33 -6.20
CA GLU A 97 -1.33 4.86 -5.15
C GLU A 97 -0.39 5.97 -4.67
N ILE A 98 -0.03 6.92 -5.54
CA ILE A 98 0.83 8.05 -5.21
C ILE A 98 0.17 8.93 -4.15
N SER A 99 -1.11 9.30 -4.37
CA SER A 99 -1.90 10.06 -3.39
C SER A 99 -2.08 9.31 -2.07
N CYS A 100 -2.34 8.01 -2.17
CA CYS A 100 -2.51 7.16 -0.99
C CYS A 100 -1.21 7.03 -0.18
N HIS A 101 -0.04 6.93 -0.84
CA HIS A 101 1.26 6.92 -0.18
C HIS A 101 1.56 8.25 0.50
N GLY A 102 1.28 9.38 -0.17
CA GLY A 102 1.43 10.72 0.40
C GLY A 102 0.67 10.85 1.71
N MET A 103 -0.61 10.60 1.66
CA MET A 103 -1.49 10.72 2.82
C MET A 103 -1.17 9.69 3.93
N GLY A 104 -0.88 8.45 3.56
CA GLY A 104 -0.54 7.40 4.53
C GLY A 104 0.79 7.67 5.26
N ALA A 105 1.79 8.23 4.57
CA ALA A 105 3.05 8.63 5.18
C ALA A 105 2.84 9.81 6.14
N PHE A 106 2.11 10.83 5.71
CA PHE A 106 1.76 11.97 6.54
C PHE A 106 0.96 11.56 7.79
N TRP A 107 -0.02 10.66 7.64
CA TRP A 107 -0.78 10.12 8.77
C TRP A 107 0.12 9.37 9.77
N SER A 108 1.13 8.63 9.29
CA SER A 108 2.05 7.91 10.16
C SER A 108 3.03 8.83 10.90
N ASN A 109 3.46 9.91 10.26
CA ASN A 109 4.28 10.97 10.84
C ASN A 109 4.09 12.27 10.04
N GLY A 110 3.46 13.27 10.66
CA GLY A 110 3.16 14.58 10.06
C GLY A 110 4.38 15.41 9.67
N GLU A 111 5.60 14.98 10.02
CA GLU A 111 6.85 15.67 9.62
C GLU A 111 7.40 15.17 8.28
N ILE A 112 6.88 14.07 7.73
CA ILE A 112 7.32 13.54 6.43
C ILE A 112 6.97 14.53 5.32
N ARG A 113 7.94 14.81 4.44
CA ARG A 113 7.77 15.65 3.24
C ARG A 113 8.22 14.94 1.97
N THR A 114 9.01 13.89 2.08
CA THR A 114 9.50 13.11 0.93
C THR A 114 9.35 11.63 1.23
N ILE A 115 8.83 10.90 0.27
CA ILE A 115 8.59 9.45 0.35
C ILE A 115 9.36 8.79 -0.78
N VAL A 116 10.15 7.77 -0.44
CA VAL A 116 10.74 6.86 -1.43
C VAL A 116 9.96 5.55 -1.37
N ASP A 117 9.19 5.28 -2.40
CA ASP A 117 8.43 4.05 -2.56
C ASP A 117 9.13 3.11 -3.54
N ILE A 118 9.56 1.96 -3.05
CA ILE A 118 10.15 0.88 -3.85
C ILE A 118 9.11 -0.22 -3.98
N GLY A 119 8.40 -0.23 -5.10
CA GLY A 119 7.37 -1.19 -5.43
C GLY A 119 7.91 -2.50 -5.97
N GLY A 120 7.00 -3.40 -6.38
CA GLY A 120 7.35 -4.67 -7.01
C GLY A 120 7.93 -4.50 -8.42
N GLN A 121 7.43 -3.53 -9.19
CA GLN A 121 7.83 -3.28 -10.58
C GLN A 121 8.17 -1.82 -10.88
N ASP A 122 7.95 -0.93 -9.96
CA ASP A 122 8.22 0.50 -10.10
C ASP A 122 8.89 1.08 -8.85
N CYS A 123 9.50 2.24 -9.01
CA CYS A 123 10.03 3.04 -7.90
C CYS A 123 9.51 4.47 -8.04
N LYS A 124 9.15 5.09 -6.94
CA LYS A 124 8.64 6.45 -6.91
C LYS A 124 9.31 7.27 -5.82
N VAL A 125 9.55 8.53 -6.10
CA VAL A 125 9.85 9.54 -5.09
C VAL A 125 8.70 10.53 -5.13
N VAL A 126 8.08 10.77 -4.00
CA VAL A 126 6.87 11.60 -3.88
C VAL A 126 7.15 12.71 -2.88
N ALA A 127 6.91 13.96 -3.28
CA ALA A 127 6.92 15.13 -2.39
C ALA A 127 5.49 15.46 -1.94
N ILE A 128 5.35 15.81 -0.67
CA ILE A 128 4.06 16.19 -0.08
C ILE A 128 4.18 17.50 0.70
N ASN A 129 3.06 18.21 0.80
CA ASN A 129 2.95 19.43 1.60
C ASN A 129 2.62 19.13 3.08
N ASP A 130 2.38 20.19 3.84
CA ASP A 130 2.04 20.15 5.27
C ASP A 130 0.67 19.52 5.58
N GLU A 131 -0.10 19.20 4.56
CA GLU A 131 -1.41 18.55 4.66
C GLU A 131 -1.38 17.09 4.13
N GLY A 132 -0.20 16.58 3.74
CA GLY A 132 -0.03 15.26 3.16
C GLY A 132 -0.44 15.15 1.68
N MET A 133 -0.73 16.28 1.04
CA MET A 133 -1.09 16.33 -0.38
C MET A 133 0.16 16.27 -1.25
N VAL A 134 0.09 15.46 -2.31
CA VAL A 134 1.19 15.34 -3.27
C VAL A 134 1.37 16.65 -4.04
N THR A 135 2.58 17.19 -4.00
CA THR A 135 2.98 18.40 -4.73
C THR A 135 3.79 18.08 -5.99
N ASP A 136 4.57 17.00 -5.93
CA ASP A 136 5.37 16.54 -7.06
C ASP A 136 5.73 15.07 -6.91
N PHE A 137 6.03 14.38 -7.99
CA PHE A 137 6.55 13.01 -7.96
C PHE A 137 7.37 12.68 -9.19
N VAL A 138 8.32 11.77 -9.00
CA VAL A 138 9.09 11.14 -10.08
C VAL A 138 8.90 9.63 -9.97
N MET A 139 8.66 8.98 -11.09
CA MET A 139 8.43 7.53 -11.14
C MET A 139 9.29 6.89 -12.23
N ASN A 140 9.90 5.75 -11.90
CA ASN A 140 10.49 4.83 -12.86
C ASN A 140 9.57 3.61 -13.00
N ASP A 141 8.81 3.55 -14.06
CA ASP A 141 7.88 2.45 -14.39
C ASP A 141 8.33 1.58 -15.57
N LYS A 142 9.44 1.97 -16.23
CA LYS A 142 9.92 1.32 -17.44
C LYS A 142 11.05 0.32 -17.22
N CYS A 143 11.68 0.34 -16.06
CA CYS A 143 12.83 -0.49 -15.75
C CYS A 143 12.66 -1.16 -14.38
N ALA A 144 12.72 -2.47 -14.33
CA ALA A 144 12.63 -3.23 -13.08
C ALA A 144 13.88 -3.11 -12.18
N ALA A 145 14.98 -2.53 -12.67
CA ALA A 145 16.18 -2.30 -11.87
C ALA A 145 15.86 -1.43 -10.65
N GLY A 146 16.33 -1.85 -9.48
CA GLY A 146 16.05 -1.17 -8.21
C GLY A 146 14.67 -1.44 -7.61
N THR A 147 13.86 -2.29 -8.23
CA THR A 147 12.55 -2.69 -7.73
C THR A 147 12.61 -3.99 -6.93
N GLY A 148 11.53 -4.32 -6.20
CA GLY A 148 11.42 -5.60 -5.48
C GLY A 148 11.64 -6.80 -6.38
N ARG A 149 11.19 -6.75 -7.64
CA ARG A 149 11.40 -7.83 -8.60
C ARG A 149 12.86 -8.06 -8.93
N SER A 150 13.65 -6.99 -9.06
CA SER A 150 15.10 -7.15 -9.29
C SER A 150 15.81 -7.75 -8.08
N LEU A 151 15.39 -7.40 -6.86
CA LEU A 151 15.93 -8.01 -5.64
C LEU A 151 15.61 -9.51 -5.56
N GLU A 152 14.39 -9.93 -5.92
CA GLU A 152 14.04 -11.35 -6.01
C GLU A 152 14.91 -12.11 -7.02
N ILE A 153 15.17 -11.51 -8.18
CA ILE A 153 16.05 -12.11 -9.21
C ILE A 153 17.48 -12.23 -8.70
N LEU A 154 18.00 -11.19 -8.05
CA LEU A 154 19.34 -11.21 -7.45
C LEU A 154 19.46 -12.28 -6.37
N ALA A 155 18.51 -12.38 -5.45
CA ALA A 155 18.48 -13.40 -4.43
C ALA A 155 18.52 -14.83 -5.01
N ARG A 156 17.71 -15.09 -6.03
CA ARG A 156 17.72 -16.38 -6.77
C ARG A 156 19.05 -16.65 -7.46
N THR A 157 19.62 -15.62 -8.10
CA THR A 157 20.91 -15.76 -8.80
C THR A 157 22.04 -16.07 -7.82
N LEU A 158 22.01 -15.48 -6.62
CA LEU A 158 22.97 -15.73 -5.55
C LEU A 158 22.69 -17.01 -4.76
N GLY A 159 21.53 -17.64 -4.97
CA GLY A 159 21.14 -18.85 -4.22
C GLY A 159 20.85 -18.60 -2.74
N VAL A 160 20.38 -17.38 -2.39
CA VAL A 160 20.08 -17.01 -1.00
C VAL A 160 18.61 -16.59 -0.85
N PRO A 161 18.02 -16.73 0.35
CA PRO A 161 16.74 -16.15 0.67
C PRO A 161 16.75 -14.63 0.49
N LEU A 162 15.60 -14.05 0.07
CA LEU A 162 15.49 -12.60 -0.15
C LEU A 162 15.77 -11.80 1.12
N GLU A 163 15.38 -12.33 2.26
CA GLU A 163 15.57 -11.74 3.60
C GLU A 163 17.05 -11.58 3.97
N GLU A 164 17.91 -12.45 3.46
CA GLU A 164 19.35 -12.43 3.75
C GLU A 164 20.13 -11.48 2.85
N LEU A 165 19.51 -10.99 1.76
CA LEU A 165 20.22 -10.17 0.77
C LEU A 165 20.79 -8.88 1.36
N GLY A 166 20.05 -8.24 2.29
CA GLY A 166 20.50 -7.03 2.98
C GLY A 166 21.74 -7.27 3.85
N GLU A 167 21.76 -8.36 4.62
CA GLU A 167 22.91 -8.71 5.45
C GLU A 167 24.14 -9.06 4.60
N LEU A 168 23.95 -9.74 3.48
CA LEU A 168 25.00 -10.02 2.52
C LEU A 168 25.60 -8.75 1.94
N ALA A 169 24.75 -7.77 1.56
CA ALA A 169 25.22 -6.49 1.05
C ALA A 169 26.09 -5.74 2.05
N LEU A 170 25.73 -5.76 3.35
CA LEU A 170 26.52 -5.13 4.41
C LEU A 170 27.88 -5.80 4.65
N LYS A 171 28.07 -7.05 4.24
CA LYS A 171 29.35 -7.76 4.32
C LYS A 171 30.30 -7.45 3.14
N SER A 172 29.84 -6.67 2.16
CA SER A 172 30.65 -6.32 0.99
C SER A 172 31.88 -5.50 1.41
N ARG A 173 33.04 -5.94 0.93
CA ARG A 173 34.30 -5.20 1.11
C ARG A 173 34.53 -4.15 0.01
N ARG A 174 33.68 -4.13 -1.00
CA ARG A 174 33.70 -3.18 -2.13
C ARG A 174 32.24 -2.79 -2.45
N PRO A 175 31.62 -1.95 -1.62
CA PRO A 175 30.32 -1.39 -1.96
C PRO A 175 30.46 -0.55 -3.25
N ALA A 176 29.42 -0.61 -4.11
CA ALA A 176 29.35 0.18 -5.34
C ALA A 176 29.12 1.67 -5.00
#